data_8564aeb2cc4bab8e98005c7aa389e5e9
#
_entry.id   8564aeb2cc4bab8e98005c7aa389e5e9
#
_cell.length_a   1.000
_cell.length_b   1.000
_cell.length_c   1.000
_cell.angle_alpha   90.00
_cell.angle_beta   90.00
_cell.angle_gamma   90.00
#
_symmetry.space_group_name_H-M   'P 1'
#
loop_
_entity.id
_entity.type
_entity.pdbx_description
1 polymer ?
#
loop_
_entity_poly.entity_id
_entity_poly.type
_entity_poly.pdbx_seq_one_letter_code
_entity_poly.pdbx_strand_id
1 'polypeptide(L)'
;MLLAVAALPAGKVPRPAPEFAIKLPNGEQLLLSQFRGKVVALEFLLTTCPACQEASRLLQKLYVEYGPKGFQPIGVAFNDMAMMLVPDYIKDLRLTFPVGVGTRESVLDFLQHPPFLRMLVPQLVFVDRKGVIRAQYSADDPFFADKEKNMRLQIESLLAEGGGGATPKKATPG
;
A
#
# COMPACT_ATOMS: atom_id res chain seq x y z
N MET A 1 -0.22 -34.72 -20.79
CA MET A 1 -0.31 -34.58 -19.32
C MET A 1 0.16 -33.17 -19.00
N LEU A 2 -0.79 -32.20 -18.94
CA LEU A 2 -0.47 -30.81 -18.61
C LEU A 2 -0.30 -30.73 -17.09
N LEU A 3 0.91 -30.50 -16.63
CA LEU A 3 1.17 -30.10 -15.26
C LEU A 3 0.66 -28.66 -15.07
N ALA A 4 -0.49 -28.51 -14.41
CA ALA A 4 -0.93 -27.24 -13.93
C ALA A 4 0.08 -26.76 -12.86
N VAL A 5 0.89 -25.76 -13.22
CA VAL A 5 1.72 -25.06 -12.25
C VAL A 5 0.74 -24.29 -11.38
N ALA A 6 0.43 -24.85 -10.21
CA ALA A 6 -0.32 -24.12 -9.20
C ALA A 6 0.51 -22.89 -8.80
N ALA A 7 0.04 -21.69 -9.15
CA ALA A 7 0.58 -20.46 -8.62
C ALA A 7 0.52 -20.55 -7.08
N LEU A 8 1.67 -20.50 -6.42
CA LEU A 8 1.70 -20.44 -4.96
C LEU A 8 1.01 -19.13 -4.54
N PRO A 9 0.00 -19.19 -3.69
CA PRO A 9 -0.78 -18.01 -3.38
C PRO A 9 0.10 -16.97 -2.66
N ALA A 10 0.11 -15.74 -3.16
CA ALA A 10 0.39 -14.58 -2.34
C ALA A 10 -0.41 -14.71 -1.03
N GLY A 11 0.12 -14.19 0.07
CA GLY A 11 -0.47 -14.39 1.40
C GLY A 11 -1.99 -14.24 1.41
N LYS A 12 -2.67 -15.18 2.05
CA LYS A 12 -4.14 -15.20 2.10
C LYS A 12 -4.67 -13.87 2.65
N VAL A 13 -5.69 -13.32 2.00
CA VAL A 13 -6.44 -12.15 2.49
C VAL A 13 -7.91 -12.56 2.72
N PRO A 14 -8.62 -11.95 3.71
CA PRO A 14 -8.11 -10.96 4.66
C PRO A 14 -7.22 -11.58 5.75
N ARG A 15 -6.27 -10.77 6.25
CA ARG A 15 -5.44 -11.14 7.41
C ARG A 15 -5.03 -9.89 8.21
N PRO A 16 -4.78 -10.00 9.53
CA PRO A 16 -4.18 -8.89 10.28
C PRO A 16 -2.86 -8.46 9.65
N ALA A 17 -2.66 -7.15 9.49
CA ALA A 17 -1.37 -6.64 9.05
C ALA A 17 -0.36 -6.78 10.21
N PRO A 18 0.77 -7.47 10.00
CA PRO A 18 1.86 -7.43 10.97
C PRO A 18 2.39 -5.99 11.08
N GLU A 19 3.04 -5.68 12.19
CA GLU A 19 3.74 -4.39 12.27
C GLU A 19 4.82 -4.31 11.19
N PHE A 20 4.91 -3.15 10.55
CA PHE A 20 5.92 -2.87 9.55
C PHE A 20 6.60 -1.53 9.85
N ALA A 21 7.91 -1.57 10.03
CA ALA A 21 8.72 -0.40 10.30
C ALA A 21 9.37 0.11 9.00
N ILE A 22 9.16 1.38 8.70
CA ILE A 22 9.64 2.06 7.50
C ILE A 22 10.62 3.13 7.92
N LYS A 23 11.86 3.07 7.45
CA LYS A 23 12.88 4.05 7.75
C LYS A 23 12.82 5.20 6.73
N LEU A 24 12.59 6.42 7.21
CA LEU A 24 12.54 7.61 6.38
C LEU A 24 13.93 8.18 6.08
N PRO A 25 14.10 8.95 4.99
CA PRO A 25 15.39 9.59 4.66
C PRO A 25 15.92 10.55 5.73
N ASN A 26 15.05 11.14 6.54
CA ASN A 26 15.43 12.02 7.66
C ASN A 26 15.90 11.26 8.91
N GLY A 27 15.93 9.91 8.86
CA GLY A 27 16.30 9.03 9.96
C GLY A 27 15.17 8.63 10.89
N GLU A 28 13.99 9.21 10.74
CA GLU A 28 12.81 8.81 11.51
C GLU A 28 12.29 7.44 11.08
N GLN A 29 11.56 6.79 11.97
CA GLN A 29 10.90 5.52 11.72
C GLN A 29 9.38 5.71 11.75
N LEU A 30 8.71 5.29 10.69
CA LEU A 30 7.26 5.16 10.65
C LEU A 30 6.87 3.71 10.96
N LEU A 31 5.85 3.54 11.78
CA LEU A 31 5.23 2.26 12.05
C LEU A 31 3.85 2.19 11.37
N LEU A 32 3.54 1.07 10.76
CA LEU A 32 2.24 0.88 10.09
C LEU A 32 1.07 1.08 11.07
N SER A 33 1.23 0.68 12.32
CA SER A 33 0.22 0.84 13.37
C SER A 33 -0.16 2.30 13.66
N GLN A 34 0.71 3.27 13.34
CA GLN A 34 0.41 4.70 13.51
C GLN A 34 -0.71 5.20 12.58
N PHE A 35 -1.03 4.43 11.55
CA PHE A 35 -2.08 4.76 10.57
C PHE A 35 -3.42 4.07 10.84
N ARG A 36 -3.62 3.50 12.03
CA ARG A 36 -4.93 2.98 12.44
C ARG A 36 -5.99 4.07 12.31
N GLY A 37 -7.17 3.68 11.84
CA GLY A 37 -8.24 4.61 11.53
C GLY A 37 -8.22 5.17 10.11
N LYS A 38 -7.14 4.95 9.34
CA LYS A 38 -7.03 5.29 7.92
C LYS A 38 -7.06 4.04 7.05
N VAL A 39 -7.54 4.20 5.82
CA VAL A 39 -7.35 3.21 4.75
C VAL A 39 -5.96 3.43 4.18
N VAL A 40 -5.09 2.44 4.27
CA VAL A 40 -3.70 2.54 3.85
C VAL A 40 -3.47 1.75 2.57
N ALA A 41 -2.75 2.35 1.61
CA ALA A 41 -2.17 1.63 0.49
C ALA A 41 -0.65 1.61 0.65
N LEU A 42 -0.07 0.42 0.90
CA LEU A 42 1.37 0.21 0.88
C LEU A 42 1.80 -0.16 -0.54
N GLU A 43 2.72 0.61 -1.10
CA GLU A 43 3.41 0.28 -2.34
C GLU A 43 4.82 -0.17 -2.02
N PHE A 44 5.12 -1.46 -2.25
CA PHE A 44 6.50 -1.96 -2.22
C PHE A 44 7.10 -1.81 -3.61
N LEU A 45 8.22 -1.10 -3.69
CA LEU A 45 8.74 -0.59 -4.95
C LEU A 45 10.28 -0.67 -5.05
N LEU A 46 10.76 -0.57 -6.28
CA LEU A 46 12.16 -0.24 -6.56
C LEU A 46 12.19 1.17 -7.18
N THR A 47 13.07 2.03 -6.70
CA THR A 47 13.12 3.44 -7.14
C THR A 47 13.39 3.63 -8.62
N THR A 48 14.05 2.66 -9.26
CA THR A 48 14.40 2.65 -10.68
C THR A 48 13.38 1.95 -11.57
N CYS A 49 12.28 1.45 -11.01
CA CYS A 49 11.26 0.71 -11.75
C CYS A 49 10.23 1.67 -12.37
N PRO A 50 10.09 1.73 -13.70
CA PRO A 50 9.12 2.63 -14.35
C PRO A 50 7.67 2.36 -13.95
N ALA A 51 7.28 1.09 -13.84
CA ALA A 51 5.93 0.71 -13.42
C ALA A 51 5.61 1.14 -11.98
N CYS A 52 6.62 1.09 -11.08
CA CYS A 52 6.50 1.61 -9.72
C CYS A 52 6.33 3.14 -9.71
N GLN A 53 7.15 3.85 -10.50
CA GLN A 53 7.02 5.32 -10.62
C GLN A 53 5.64 5.74 -11.11
N GLU A 54 5.07 4.99 -12.04
CA GLU A 54 3.72 5.23 -12.55
C GLU A 54 2.65 4.94 -11.49
N ALA A 55 2.79 3.86 -10.73
CA ALA A 55 1.90 3.55 -9.61
C ALA A 55 1.96 4.61 -8.51
N SER A 56 3.18 5.07 -8.15
CA SER A 56 3.36 6.16 -7.18
C SER A 56 2.71 7.47 -7.61
N ARG A 57 2.83 7.86 -8.90
CA ARG A 57 2.15 9.06 -9.42
C ARG A 57 0.63 8.93 -9.32
N LEU A 58 0.12 7.74 -9.60
CA LEU A 58 -1.31 7.47 -9.47
C LEU A 58 -1.76 7.51 -8.01
N LEU A 59 -1.01 6.91 -7.10
CA LEU A 59 -1.29 7.00 -5.67
C LEU A 59 -1.25 8.46 -5.18
N GLN A 60 -0.34 9.29 -5.69
CA GLN A 60 -0.32 10.71 -5.39
C GLN A 60 -1.61 11.43 -5.84
N LYS A 61 -2.08 11.15 -7.06
CA LYS A 61 -3.35 11.69 -7.56
C LYS A 61 -4.51 11.30 -6.65
N LEU A 62 -4.59 10.02 -6.28
CA LEU A 62 -5.64 9.50 -5.41
C LEU A 62 -5.51 10.02 -3.98
N TYR A 63 -4.29 10.28 -3.50
CA TYR A 63 -4.07 10.87 -2.19
C TYR A 63 -4.61 12.30 -2.09
N VAL A 64 -4.43 13.11 -3.13
CA VAL A 64 -5.02 14.47 -3.19
C VAL A 64 -6.55 14.40 -3.09
N GLU A 65 -7.17 13.42 -3.73
CA GLU A 65 -8.64 13.27 -3.77
C GLU A 65 -9.23 12.63 -2.51
N TYR A 66 -8.62 11.54 -2.03
CA TYR A 66 -9.15 10.73 -0.93
C TYR A 66 -8.46 10.93 0.41
N GLY A 67 -7.32 11.61 0.45
CA GLY A 67 -6.60 11.90 1.69
C GLY A 67 -7.47 12.58 2.75
N PRO A 68 -8.25 13.63 2.40
CA PRO A 68 -9.20 14.27 3.34
C PRO A 68 -10.29 13.32 3.86
N LYS A 69 -10.56 12.24 3.15
CA LYS A 69 -11.55 11.20 3.53
C LYS A 69 -10.94 10.07 4.38
N GLY A 70 -9.62 10.12 4.63
CA GLY A 70 -8.93 9.15 5.47
C GLY A 70 -8.15 8.08 4.70
N PHE A 71 -7.78 8.34 3.44
CA PHE A 71 -6.87 7.50 2.66
C PHE A 71 -5.42 7.94 2.85
N GLN A 72 -4.51 6.99 2.98
CA GLN A 72 -3.08 7.23 3.18
C GLN A 72 -2.24 6.26 2.36
N PRO A 73 -1.59 6.68 1.27
CA PRO A 73 -0.55 5.90 0.63
C PRO A 73 0.77 5.99 1.39
N ILE A 74 1.58 4.94 1.30
CA ILE A 74 2.93 4.84 1.84
C ILE A 74 3.78 4.06 0.86
N GLY A 75 4.91 4.61 0.43
CA GLY A 75 5.89 3.92 -0.40
C GLY A 75 6.98 3.27 0.44
N VAL A 76 7.37 2.05 0.08
CA VAL A 76 8.45 1.29 0.71
C VAL A 76 9.42 0.82 -0.36
N ALA A 77 10.54 1.51 -0.50
CA ALA A 77 11.62 1.11 -1.40
C ALA A 77 12.51 0.05 -0.72
N PHE A 78 12.90 -0.98 -1.48
CA PHE A 78 13.75 -2.05 -0.95
C PHE A 78 14.87 -2.49 -1.91
N ASN A 79 15.20 -1.66 -2.91
CA ASN A 79 16.37 -1.86 -3.76
C ASN A 79 17.66 -1.42 -3.07
N ASP A 80 18.77 -1.85 -3.63
CA ASP A 80 20.08 -1.39 -3.18
C ASP A 80 20.15 0.14 -3.25
N MET A 81 20.82 0.74 -2.28
CA MET A 81 20.98 2.20 -2.13
C MET A 81 19.65 2.97 -2.03
N ALA A 82 18.52 2.33 -1.75
CA ALA A 82 17.20 2.98 -1.69
C ALA A 82 17.20 4.21 -0.77
N MET A 83 17.92 4.17 0.36
CA MET A 83 18.01 5.30 1.31
C MET A 83 18.60 6.56 0.64
N MET A 84 19.51 6.40 -0.30
CA MET A 84 20.10 7.53 -1.05
C MET A 84 19.23 7.97 -2.20
N LEU A 85 18.43 7.08 -2.78
CA LEU A 85 17.64 7.34 -4.00
C LEU A 85 16.23 7.84 -3.69
N VAL A 86 15.67 7.53 -2.52
CA VAL A 86 14.31 7.92 -2.13
C VAL A 86 14.09 9.44 -2.12
N PRO A 87 15.03 10.31 -1.67
CA PRO A 87 14.83 11.74 -1.72
C PRO A 87 14.57 12.27 -3.14
N ASP A 88 15.36 11.83 -4.12
CA ASP A 88 15.18 12.22 -5.53
C ASP A 88 13.89 11.61 -6.09
N TYR A 89 13.58 10.37 -5.76
CA TYR A 89 12.31 9.72 -6.13
C TYR A 89 11.10 10.54 -5.68
N ILE A 90 11.07 10.98 -4.42
CA ILE A 90 10.00 11.83 -3.87
C ILE A 90 9.90 13.15 -4.62
N LYS A 91 11.05 13.81 -4.84
CA LYS A 91 11.13 15.11 -5.51
C LYS A 91 10.68 15.02 -6.97
N ASP A 92 11.23 14.09 -7.73
CA ASP A 92 10.98 13.95 -9.16
C ASP A 92 9.53 13.55 -9.49
N LEU A 93 8.93 12.75 -8.60
CA LEU A 93 7.53 12.35 -8.72
C LEU A 93 6.57 13.32 -8.01
N ARG A 94 7.08 14.34 -7.32
CA ARG A 94 6.31 15.32 -6.53
C ARG A 94 5.36 14.67 -5.53
N LEU A 95 5.87 13.66 -4.82
CA LEU A 95 5.07 12.92 -3.85
C LEU A 95 4.94 13.71 -2.55
N THR A 96 3.73 13.74 -1.99
CA THR A 96 3.43 14.40 -0.70
C THR A 96 3.06 13.39 0.40
N PHE A 97 3.02 12.11 0.07
CA PHE A 97 2.90 11.02 1.04
C PHE A 97 4.29 10.46 1.39
N PRO A 98 4.43 9.79 2.55
CA PRO A 98 5.71 9.28 2.98
C PRO A 98 6.20 8.14 2.09
N VAL A 99 7.48 8.21 1.71
CA VAL A 99 8.21 7.12 1.08
C VAL A 99 9.48 6.89 1.90
N GLY A 100 9.70 5.66 2.30
CA GLY A 100 10.87 5.26 3.06
C GLY A 100 11.42 3.92 2.57
N VAL A 101 12.21 3.30 3.40
CA VAL A 101 12.97 2.09 3.06
C VAL A 101 12.61 0.94 3.99
N GLY A 102 12.43 -0.24 3.42
CA GLY A 102 12.39 -1.53 4.11
C GLY A 102 13.52 -2.44 3.63
N THR A 103 13.83 -3.47 4.39
CA THR A 103 14.71 -4.53 3.91
C THR A 103 13.95 -5.49 3.00
N ARG A 104 14.65 -6.12 2.05
CA ARG A 104 14.03 -7.14 1.21
C ARG A 104 13.38 -8.25 2.03
N GLU A 105 14.05 -8.67 3.10
CA GLU A 105 13.55 -9.71 4.00
C GLU A 105 12.22 -9.29 4.67
N SER A 106 12.18 -8.10 5.28
CA SER A 106 10.96 -7.58 5.91
C SER A 106 9.79 -7.45 4.92
N VAL A 107 10.08 -7.08 3.67
CA VAL A 107 9.08 -6.99 2.61
C VAL A 107 8.53 -8.37 2.23
N LEU A 108 9.41 -9.36 2.05
CA LEU A 108 9.00 -10.73 1.75
C LEU A 108 8.14 -11.32 2.86
N ASP A 109 8.53 -11.12 4.12
CA ASP A 109 7.80 -11.60 5.30
C ASP A 109 6.41 -10.94 5.39
N PHE A 110 6.35 -9.62 5.22
CA PHE A 110 5.08 -8.88 5.25
C PHE A 110 4.11 -9.36 4.16
N LEU A 111 4.63 -9.55 2.95
CA LEU A 111 3.85 -10.02 1.79
C LEU A 111 3.54 -11.52 1.86
N GLN A 112 4.16 -12.26 2.78
CA GLN A 112 4.15 -13.73 2.81
C GLN A 112 4.58 -14.31 1.45
N HIS A 113 5.59 -13.66 0.83
CA HIS A 113 6.10 -14.07 -0.48
C HIS A 113 7.25 -15.07 -0.30
N PRO A 114 7.20 -16.24 -0.97
CA PRO A 114 8.27 -17.22 -0.87
C PRO A 114 9.63 -16.64 -1.32
N PRO A 115 10.70 -16.76 -0.50
CA PRO A 115 11.98 -16.09 -0.78
C PRO A 115 12.70 -16.62 -2.03
N PHE A 116 12.36 -17.85 -2.46
CA PHE A 116 12.94 -18.49 -3.65
C PHE A 116 12.19 -18.15 -4.95
N LEU A 117 11.07 -17.46 -4.87
CA LEU A 117 10.34 -16.99 -6.05
C LEU A 117 10.76 -15.55 -6.40
N ARG A 118 10.76 -15.27 -7.71
CA ARG A 118 10.94 -13.90 -8.18
C ARG A 118 9.72 -13.06 -7.81
N MET A 119 9.95 -11.98 -7.08
CA MET A 119 8.91 -10.99 -6.79
C MET A 119 8.88 -9.94 -7.90
N LEU A 120 7.72 -9.71 -8.47
CA LEU A 120 7.47 -8.63 -9.42
C LEU A 120 6.99 -7.40 -8.66
N VAL A 121 7.37 -6.22 -9.12
CA VAL A 121 7.00 -4.94 -8.53
C VAL A 121 6.33 -4.02 -9.57
N PRO A 122 5.44 -3.11 -9.15
CA PRO A 122 5.05 -2.81 -7.76
C PRO A 122 4.23 -3.93 -7.12
N GLN A 123 4.33 -4.04 -5.78
CA GLN A 123 3.38 -4.80 -4.98
C GLN A 123 2.49 -3.78 -4.26
N LEU A 124 1.18 -3.92 -4.36
CA LEU A 124 0.22 -3.08 -3.68
C LEU A 124 -0.55 -3.86 -2.62
N VAL A 125 -0.60 -3.30 -1.41
CA VAL A 125 -1.34 -3.89 -0.29
C VAL A 125 -2.29 -2.86 0.27
N PHE A 126 -3.58 -3.20 0.36
CA PHE A 126 -4.60 -2.34 0.96
C PHE A 126 -4.95 -2.82 2.35
N VAL A 127 -4.84 -1.92 3.30
CA VAL A 127 -5.10 -2.16 4.72
C VAL A 127 -6.28 -1.29 5.15
N ASP A 128 -7.27 -1.89 5.81
CA ASP A 128 -8.43 -1.15 6.30
C ASP A 128 -8.14 -0.38 7.60
N ARG A 129 -9.11 0.40 8.06
CA ARG A 129 -9.00 1.25 9.26
C ARG A 129 -8.69 0.44 10.54
N LYS A 130 -9.01 -0.84 10.56
CA LYS A 130 -8.75 -1.75 11.68
C LYS A 130 -7.36 -2.41 11.60
N GLY A 131 -6.64 -2.15 10.49
CA GLY A 131 -5.33 -2.75 10.24
C GLY A 131 -5.39 -4.17 9.73
N VAL A 132 -6.41 -4.49 8.97
CA VAL A 132 -6.54 -5.77 8.28
C VAL A 132 -6.15 -5.59 6.82
N ILE A 133 -5.24 -6.41 6.33
CA ILE A 133 -4.93 -6.49 4.89
C ILE A 133 -6.15 -7.08 4.19
N ARG A 134 -6.75 -6.29 3.30
CA ARG A 134 -7.97 -6.65 2.58
C ARG A 134 -7.69 -7.07 1.14
N ALA A 135 -6.60 -6.59 0.57
CA ALA A 135 -6.18 -6.93 -0.78
C ALA A 135 -4.66 -6.82 -0.92
N GLN A 136 -4.11 -7.66 -1.80
CA GLN A 136 -2.68 -7.68 -2.14
C GLN A 136 -2.54 -8.06 -3.60
N TYR A 137 -1.84 -7.23 -4.38
CA TYR A 137 -1.69 -7.35 -5.82
C TYR A 137 -0.22 -7.27 -6.22
N SER A 138 0.25 -8.23 -7.02
CA SER A 138 1.56 -8.24 -7.68
C SER A 138 1.46 -7.55 -9.05
N ALA A 139 2.57 -7.06 -9.57
CA ALA A 139 2.62 -6.33 -10.85
C ALA A 139 2.02 -7.08 -12.05
N ASP A 140 1.97 -8.40 -12.00
CA ASP A 140 1.38 -9.27 -13.03
C ASP A 140 -0.11 -9.57 -12.78
N ASP A 141 -0.69 -9.05 -11.71
CA ASP A 141 -2.11 -9.22 -11.41
C ASP A 141 -2.98 -8.44 -12.42
N PRO A 142 -4.11 -9.02 -12.88
CA PRO A 142 -5.09 -8.30 -13.72
C PRO A 142 -5.57 -6.96 -13.15
N PHE A 143 -5.41 -6.74 -11.85
CA PHE A 143 -5.65 -5.45 -11.20
C PHE A 143 -4.94 -4.28 -11.89
N PHE A 144 -3.73 -4.49 -12.40
CA PHE A 144 -2.93 -3.47 -13.05
C PHE A 144 -3.33 -3.19 -14.51
N ALA A 145 -4.21 -3.98 -15.11
CA ALA A 145 -4.73 -3.74 -16.48
C ALA A 145 -5.53 -2.42 -16.56
N ASP A 146 -6.30 -2.08 -15.52
CA ASP A 146 -6.97 -0.79 -15.35
C ASP A 146 -6.72 -0.27 -13.93
N LYS A 147 -5.46 0.01 -13.65
CA LYS A 147 -4.98 0.31 -12.30
C LYS A 147 -5.66 1.50 -11.64
N GLU A 148 -5.97 2.58 -12.38
CA GLU A 148 -6.64 3.74 -11.79
C GLU A 148 -8.05 3.40 -11.32
N LYS A 149 -8.84 2.78 -12.19
CA LYS A 149 -10.19 2.34 -11.85
C LYS A 149 -10.20 1.36 -10.67
N ASN A 150 -9.33 0.38 -10.73
CA ASN A 150 -9.27 -0.67 -9.72
C ASN A 150 -8.79 -0.14 -8.37
N MET A 151 -7.80 0.77 -8.34
CA MET A 151 -7.38 1.45 -7.11
C MET A 151 -8.51 2.29 -6.52
N ARG A 152 -9.25 3.06 -7.35
CA ARG A 152 -10.40 3.84 -6.89
C ARG A 152 -11.45 2.97 -6.24
N LEU A 153 -11.88 1.93 -6.91
CA LEU A 153 -12.89 0.99 -6.39
C LEU A 153 -12.45 0.38 -5.06
N GLN A 154 -11.18 -0.02 -4.95
CA GLN A 154 -10.64 -0.59 -3.71
C GLN A 154 -10.62 0.42 -2.57
N ILE A 155 -10.16 1.66 -2.84
CA ILE A 155 -10.13 2.74 -1.86
C ILE A 155 -11.54 3.11 -1.41
N GLU A 156 -12.45 3.35 -2.34
CA GLU A 156 -13.83 3.74 -2.07
C GLU A 156 -14.58 2.68 -1.25
N SER A 157 -14.42 1.41 -1.61
CA SER A 157 -14.99 0.28 -0.86
C SER A 157 -14.52 0.29 0.60
N LEU A 158 -13.23 0.44 0.85
CA LEU A 158 -12.67 0.43 2.21
C LEU A 158 -13.04 1.70 2.99
N LEU A 159 -13.12 2.86 2.32
CA LEU A 159 -13.56 4.10 2.96
C LEU A 159 -15.03 4.02 3.39
N ALA A 160 -15.89 3.39 2.58
CA ALA A 160 -17.31 3.24 2.86
C ALA A 160 -17.57 2.36 4.09
N GLU A 161 -16.77 1.32 4.33
CA GLU A 161 -16.89 0.45 5.50
C GLU A 161 -16.71 1.17 6.85
N GLY A 162 -16.01 2.30 6.88
CA GLY A 162 -15.79 3.11 8.08
C GLY A 162 -16.80 4.23 8.32
N GLY A 163 -17.73 4.47 7.39
CA GLY A 163 -18.72 5.56 7.45
C GLY A 163 -19.99 5.27 8.27
N GLY A 164 -20.13 4.11 8.87
CA GLY A 164 -21.31 3.70 9.63
C GLY A 164 -21.20 3.96 11.14
N GLY A 165 -21.04 5.22 11.58
CA GLY A 165 -20.91 5.49 13.01
C GLY A 165 -21.06 6.96 13.42
N ALA A 166 -22.06 7.68 12.88
CA ALA A 166 -22.59 8.87 13.53
C ALA A 166 -24.07 9.03 13.15
N THR A 167 -24.94 8.30 13.83
CA THR A 167 -26.35 8.69 13.94
C THR A 167 -26.40 10.03 14.66
N PRO A 168 -27.01 11.08 14.07
CA PRO A 168 -27.28 12.29 14.84
C PRO A 168 -28.27 11.93 15.93
N LYS A 169 -27.89 12.15 17.19
CA LYS A 169 -28.83 12.14 18.31
C LYS A 169 -29.91 13.14 18.00
N LYS A 170 -31.12 12.63 17.77
CA LYS A 170 -32.34 13.41 17.67
C LYS A 170 -32.53 14.16 19.01
N ALA A 171 -32.39 15.48 18.96
CA ALA A 171 -32.75 16.32 20.11
C ALA A 171 -34.25 16.17 20.34
N THR A 172 -34.63 15.70 21.52
CA THR A 172 -36.00 15.71 22.01
C THR A 172 -36.30 17.12 22.49
N PRO A 173 -37.37 17.81 22.03
CA PRO A 173 -37.81 19.05 22.65
C PRO A 173 -38.54 18.70 23.95
N GLY A 174 -38.06 19.33 25.06
CA GLY A 174 -38.75 19.41 26.31
C GLY A 174 -39.59 20.67 26.38
#